data_f640532b8e739ab1b2cbaf63a566d2f3
#
_entry.id   f640532b8e739ab1b2cbaf63a566d2f3
#
_cell.length_a   1.000
_cell.length_b   1.000
_cell.length_c   1.000
_cell.angle_alpha   90.00
_cell.angle_beta   90.00
_cell.angle_gamma   90.00
#
_symmetry.space_group_name_H-M   'P 1'
#
loop_
_entity.id
_entity.type
_entity.pdbx_description
1 polymer ?
#
loop_
_entity_poly.entity_id
_entity_poly.type
_entity_poly.pdbx_seq_one_letter_code
_entity_poly.pdbx_strand_id
1 'polypeptide(L)'
;VASTATQISVQSDCVFCVPDREIIWQDKYFIAIYDKYPVTKGHVLLVPREHMASLFDLPLKTFISSFLALHSIKTILDKLHNPDGYNIGMNLGKAAGQTIDHLHIHIIPRYEKDIEDPTGGVRFVIPHKGNYKRPGFIPKENKKSKVKE
;
A
#
# COMPACT_ATOMS: atom_id res chain seq x y z
N VAL A 1 -11.81 17.05 -33.55
CA VAL A 1 -12.17 16.22 -32.40
C VAL A 1 -11.20 16.57 -31.30
N ALA A 2 -11.62 17.43 -30.34
CA ALA A 2 -10.79 17.87 -29.23
C ALA A 2 -10.61 16.68 -28.26
N SER A 3 -9.37 16.27 -28.07
CA SER A 3 -8.97 15.36 -27.00
C SER A 3 -9.14 16.08 -25.66
N THR A 4 -10.15 15.75 -24.89
CA THR A 4 -10.27 16.17 -23.50
C THR A 4 -9.16 15.47 -22.71
N ALA A 5 -8.03 16.14 -22.54
CA ALA A 5 -7.04 15.74 -21.56
C ALA A 5 -7.72 15.80 -20.18
N THR A 6 -7.95 14.65 -19.58
CA THR A 6 -8.44 14.55 -18.21
C THR A 6 -7.43 15.29 -17.33
N GLN A 7 -7.81 16.41 -16.76
CA GLN A 7 -6.96 17.14 -15.81
C GLN A 7 -6.78 16.26 -14.59
N ILE A 8 -5.54 15.85 -14.32
CA ILE A 8 -5.17 15.14 -13.10
C ILE A 8 -5.42 16.09 -11.93
N SER A 9 -6.23 15.70 -10.97
CA SER A 9 -6.44 16.50 -9.77
C SER A 9 -5.19 16.44 -8.89
N VAL A 10 -4.52 17.57 -8.74
CA VAL A 10 -3.31 17.74 -7.91
C VAL A 10 -3.61 18.78 -6.86
N GLN A 11 -3.30 18.46 -5.60
CA GLN A 11 -3.39 19.40 -4.48
C GLN A 11 -1.98 19.83 -4.07
N SER A 12 -1.72 21.12 -4.05
CA SER A 12 -0.37 21.70 -3.83
C SER A 12 0.18 21.47 -2.43
N ASP A 13 -0.68 21.27 -1.45
CA ASP A 13 -0.36 21.00 -0.04
C ASP A 13 -0.30 19.50 0.30
N CYS A 14 -0.63 18.64 -0.65
CA CYS A 14 -0.56 17.20 -0.47
C CYS A 14 0.86 16.67 -0.71
N VAL A 15 1.43 16.02 0.30
CA VAL A 15 2.79 15.45 0.27
C VAL A 15 2.99 14.32 -0.76
N PHE A 16 1.90 13.79 -1.32
CA PHE A 16 1.94 12.76 -2.36
C PHE A 16 1.65 13.31 -3.75
N CYS A 17 0.94 14.44 -3.86
CA CYS A 17 0.79 15.15 -5.13
C CYS A 17 2.09 15.83 -5.55
N VAL A 18 2.83 16.36 -4.57
CA VAL A 18 4.14 17.02 -4.77
C VAL A 18 5.16 16.37 -3.83
N PRO A 19 5.65 15.16 -4.17
CA PRO A 19 6.59 14.46 -3.30
C PRO A 19 7.95 15.16 -3.26
N ASP A 20 8.50 15.29 -2.05
CA ASP A 20 9.83 15.79 -1.74
C ASP A 20 10.92 14.71 -1.71
N ARG A 21 10.61 13.52 -2.25
CA ARG A 21 11.42 12.31 -2.16
C ARG A 21 11.81 11.79 -3.54
N GLU A 22 12.85 10.97 -3.56
CA GLU A 22 13.30 10.29 -4.77
C GLU A 22 12.19 9.38 -5.32
N ILE A 23 11.88 9.54 -6.59
CA ILE A 23 11.01 8.65 -7.35
C ILE A 23 11.86 7.52 -7.90
N ILE A 24 11.63 6.30 -7.41
CA ILE A 24 12.39 5.11 -7.84
C ILE A 24 11.79 4.44 -9.07
N TRP A 25 10.52 4.70 -9.33
CA TRP A 25 9.79 4.21 -10.49
C TRP A 25 8.57 5.08 -10.77
N GLN A 26 8.16 5.16 -12.03
CA GLN A 26 6.95 5.89 -12.42
C GLN A 26 6.41 5.40 -13.75
N ASP A 27 5.10 5.55 -13.91
CA ASP A 27 4.41 5.40 -15.19
C ASP A 27 3.42 6.54 -15.42
N LYS A 28 2.48 6.34 -16.33
CA LYS A 28 1.43 7.33 -16.64
C LYS A 28 0.50 7.61 -15.45
N TYR A 29 0.27 6.62 -14.57
CA TYR A 29 -0.75 6.68 -13.53
C TYR A 29 -0.19 6.75 -12.12
N PHE A 30 1.00 6.22 -11.89
CA PHE A 30 1.59 6.05 -10.57
C PHE A 30 3.03 6.53 -10.50
N ILE A 31 3.43 6.84 -9.29
CA ILE A 31 4.83 6.98 -8.88
C ILE A 31 5.12 6.02 -7.73
N ALA A 32 6.36 5.61 -7.60
CA ALA A 32 6.85 4.89 -6.43
C ALA A 32 7.96 5.69 -5.76
N ILE A 33 7.81 5.95 -4.47
CA ILE A 33 8.72 6.75 -3.65
C ILE A 33 9.09 5.98 -2.38
N TYR A 34 10.28 6.22 -1.82
CA TYR A 34 10.61 5.68 -0.50
C TYR A 34 9.71 6.28 0.57
N ASP A 35 9.29 5.45 1.53
CA ASP A 35 8.59 5.94 2.71
C ASP A 35 9.54 6.82 3.56
N LYS A 36 9.04 7.95 4.06
CA LYS A 36 9.79 8.84 4.96
C LYS A 36 10.08 8.20 6.30
N TYR A 37 9.24 7.26 6.72
CA TYR A 37 9.32 6.51 7.97
C TYR A 37 9.38 5.01 7.69
N PRO A 38 10.47 4.51 7.07
CA PRO A 38 10.52 3.14 6.61
C PRO A 38 10.45 2.14 7.76
N VAL A 39 9.61 1.13 7.63
CA VAL A 39 9.52 0.02 8.58
C VAL A 39 10.72 -0.90 8.46
N THR A 40 11.16 -1.13 7.21
CA THR A 40 12.36 -1.89 6.87
C THR A 40 13.10 -1.18 5.74
N LYS A 41 14.34 -1.61 5.49
CA LYS A 41 15.12 -1.12 4.35
C LYS A 41 14.38 -1.37 3.03
N GLY A 42 14.21 -0.32 2.23
CA GLY A 42 13.54 -0.41 0.94
C GLY A 42 12.02 -0.31 1.01
N HIS A 43 11.43 0.09 2.15
CA HIS A 43 10.01 0.37 2.25
C HIS A 43 9.60 1.48 1.28
N VAL A 44 8.70 1.16 0.36
CA VAL A 44 8.24 2.02 -0.74
C VAL A 44 6.74 2.20 -0.67
N LEU A 45 6.30 3.36 -1.12
CA LEU A 45 4.90 3.70 -1.35
C LEU A 45 4.63 3.79 -2.85
N LEU A 46 3.62 3.06 -3.32
CA LEU A 46 3.02 3.24 -4.64
C LEU A 46 1.87 4.22 -4.52
N VAL A 47 1.94 5.33 -5.24
CA VAL A 47 1.04 6.47 -5.10
C VAL A 47 0.46 6.82 -6.47
N PRO A 48 -0.87 6.95 -6.63
CA PRO A 48 -1.44 7.43 -7.88
C PRO A 48 -1.09 8.92 -8.08
N ARG A 49 -0.89 9.32 -9.33
CA ARG A 49 -0.67 10.74 -9.67
C ARG A 49 -1.92 11.58 -9.44
N GLU A 50 -3.08 10.95 -9.57
CA GLU A 50 -4.38 11.56 -9.30
C GLU A 50 -4.66 11.57 -7.80
N HIS A 51 -5.10 12.72 -7.27
CA HIS A 51 -5.44 12.85 -5.85
C HIS A 51 -6.75 12.14 -5.55
N MET A 52 -6.66 10.91 -5.06
CA MET A 52 -7.78 10.06 -4.68
C MET A 52 -7.47 9.39 -3.34
N ALA A 53 -8.44 9.35 -2.44
CA ALA A 53 -8.26 8.77 -1.12
C ALA A 53 -8.28 7.24 -1.12
N SER A 54 -9.04 6.63 -2.04
CA SER A 54 -9.27 5.19 -2.07
C SER A 54 -8.88 4.57 -3.42
N LEU A 55 -8.35 3.35 -3.38
CA LEU A 55 -8.13 2.52 -4.57
C LEU A 55 -9.43 2.31 -5.36
N PHE A 56 -10.56 2.22 -4.67
CA PHE A 56 -11.87 1.95 -5.26
C PHE A 56 -12.51 3.18 -5.91
N ASP A 57 -11.97 4.36 -5.67
CA ASP A 57 -12.39 5.60 -6.34
C ASP A 57 -11.64 5.83 -7.66
N LEU A 58 -10.57 5.07 -7.91
CA LEU A 58 -9.81 5.18 -9.16
C LEU A 58 -10.63 4.67 -10.36
N PRO A 59 -10.46 5.28 -11.54
CA PRO A 59 -10.97 4.70 -12.78
C PRO A 59 -10.48 3.25 -12.94
N LEU A 60 -11.33 2.36 -13.46
CA LEU A 60 -11.03 0.93 -13.55
C LEU A 60 -9.68 0.64 -14.24
N LYS A 61 -9.34 1.39 -15.27
CA LYS A 61 -8.05 1.24 -15.97
C LYS A 61 -6.87 1.56 -15.06
N THR A 62 -6.97 2.62 -14.26
CA THR A 62 -5.94 2.99 -13.28
C THR A 62 -5.88 1.97 -12.15
N PHE A 63 -7.03 1.51 -11.67
CA PHE A 63 -7.11 0.43 -10.67
C PHE A 63 -6.36 -0.82 -11.14
N ILE A 64 -6.63 -1.29 -12.37
CA ILE A 64 -5.97 -2.47 -12.94
C ILE A 64 -4.45 -2.24 -13.08
N SER A 65 -4.03 -1.05 -13.51
CA SER A 65 -2.61 -0.75 -13.71
C SER A 65 -1.81 -0.71 -12.39
N SER A 66 -2.45 -0.59 -11.23
CA SER A 66 -1.76 -0.70 -9.94
C SER A 66 -1.08 -2.06 -9.74
N PHE A 67 -1.67 -3.15 -10.23
CA PHE A 67 -1.09 -4.49 -10.15
C PHE A 67 0.16 -4.64 -11.03
N LEU A 68 0.16 -4.03 -12.21
CA LEU A 68 1.34 -3.98 -13.08
C LEU A 68 2.46 -3.15 -12.45
N ALA A 69 2.10 -2.03 -11.83
CA ALA A 69 3.03 -1.20 -11.08
C ALA A 69 3.67 -1.98 -9.92
N LEU A 70 2.87 -2.70 -9.12
CA LEU A 70 3.37 -3.55 -8.03
C LEU A 70 4.39 -4.59 -8.52
N HIS A 71 4.11 -5.24 -9.65
CA HIS A 71 5.02 -6.20 -10.26
C HIS A 71 6.35 -5.55 -10.64
N SER A 72 6.31 -4.39 -11.29
CA SER A 72 7.51 -3.65 -11.70
C SER A 72 8.35 -3.20 -10.52
N ILE A 73 7.70 -2.64 -9.48
CA ILE A 73 8.38 -2.18 -8.27
C ILE A 73 9.03 -3.35 -7.53
N LYS A 74 8.32 -4.47 -7.38
CA LYS A 74 8.89 -5.67 -6.75
C LYS A 74 10.17 -6.10 -7.47
N THR A 75 10.17 -6.12 -8.80
CA THR A 75 11.36 -6.48 -9.59
C THR A 75 12.54 -5.53 -9.32
N ILE A 76 12.28 -4.24 -9.15
CA ILE A 76 13.31 -3.25 -8.80
C ILE A 76 13.83 -3.50 -7.39
N LEU A 77 12.94 -3.69 -6.42
CA LEU A 77 13.30 -3.90 -5.02
C LEU A 77 14.09 -5.21 -4.81
N ASP A 78 13.74 -6.28 -5.54
CA ASP A 78 14.49 -7.53 -5.53
C ASP A 78 15.96 -7.29 -5.92
N LYS A 79 16.19 -6.50 -6.96
CA LYS A 79 17.55 -6.18 -7.44
C LYS A 79 18.31 -5.26 -6.50
N LEU A 80 17.64 -4.28 -5.91
CA LEU A 80 18.29 -3.27 -5.07
C LEU A 80 18.54 -3.74 -3.64
N HIS A 81 17.66 -4.56 -3.09
CA HIS A 81 17.65 -4.86 -1.67
C HIS A 81 17.69 -6.34 -1.34
N ASN A 82 17.44 -7.22 -2.32
CA ASN A 82 17.42 -8.67 -2.15
C ASN A 82 16.65 -9.15 -0.90
N PRO A 83 15.36 -8.78 -0.75
CA PRO A 83 14.57 -9.17 0.42
C PRO A 83 14.15 -10.63 0.35
N ASP A 84 13.83 -11.22 1.51
CA ASP A 84 13.34 -12.59 1.64
C ASP A 84 11.82 -12.70 1.47
N GLY A 85 11.10 -11.58 1.54
CA GLY A 85 9.65 -11.53 1.38
C GLY A 85 9.10 -10.12 1.35
N TYR A 86 7.77 -9.99 1.31
CA TYR A 86 7.07 -8.70 1.29
C TYR A 86 5.80 -8.72 2.11
N ASN A 87 5.51 -7.60 2.78
CA ASN A 87 4.16 -7.24 3.16
C ASN A 87 3.68 -6.11 2.25
N ILE A 88 2.50 -6.26 1.66
CA ILE A 88 1.90 -5.27 0.77
C ILE A 88 0.50 -4.96 1.28
N GLY A 89 0.15 -3.68 1.37
CA GLY A 89 -1.16 -3.28 1.86
C GLY A 89 -1.39 -1.78 1.83
N MET A 90 -2.62 -1.39 2.10
CA MET A 90 -3.05 0.00 2.15
C MET A 90 -4.04 0.21 3.29
N ASN A 91 -4.10 1.44 3.81
CA ASN A 91 -5.08 1.85 4.78
C ASN A 91 -6.17 2.65 4.06
N LEU A 92 -7.41 2.19 4.09
CA LEU A 92 -8.54 2.88 3.48
C LEU A 92 -9.50 3.34 4.57
N GLY A 93 -9.59 4.65 4.75
CA GLY A 93 -10.40 5.31 5.77
C GLY A 93 -9.73 5.41 7.16
N LYS A 94 -10.25 6.30 7.98
CA LYS A 94 -9.70 6.62 9.32
C LYS A 94 -9.66 5.42 10.26
N ALA A 95 -10.71 4.57 10.24
CA ALA A 95 -10.77 3.38 11.07
C ALA A 95 -9.68 2.35 10.75
N ALA A 96 -9.17 2.36 9.51
CA ALA A 96 -8.07 1.53 9.06
C ALA A 96 -6.68 2.20 9.24
N GLY A 97 -6.64 3.42 9.80
CA GLY A 97 -5.39 4.13 10.08
C GLY A 97 -4.89 5.02 8.93
N GLN A 98 -5.74 5.36 7.96
CA GLN A 98 -5.38 6.32 6.93
C GLN A 98 -5.28 7.72 7.52
N THR A 99 -4.08 8.33 7.44
CA THR A 99 -3.79 9.68 7.98
C THR A 99 -3.63 10.74 6.89
N ILE A 100 -3.41 10.34 5.65
CA ILE A 100 -3.29 11.21 4.48
C ILE A 100 -4.38 10.78 3.49
N ASP A 101 -5.24 11.72 3.10
CA ASP A 101 -6.37 11.47 2.19
C ASP A 101 -5.92 11.42 0.71
N HIS A 102 -4.83 10.73 0.47
CA HIS A 102 -4.30 10.37 -0.83
C HIS A 102 -3.87 8.91 -0.77
N LEU A 103 -4.38 8.09 -1.66
CA LEU A 103 -4.07 6.66 -1.70
C LEU A 103 -2.56 6.43 -1.74
N HIS A 104 -2.09 5.54 -0.89
CA HIS A 104 -0.73 5.03 -0.94
C HIS A 104 -0.73 3.55 -0.57
N ILE A 105 -0.08 2.75 -1.37
CA ILE A 105 0.05 1.30 -1.16
C ILE A 105 1.45 1.05 -0.64
N HIS A 106 1.54 0.53 0.57
CA HIS A 106 2.82 0.14 1.18
C HIS A 106 3.36 -1.12 0.51
N ILE A 107 4.63 -1.09 0.14
CA ILE A 107 5.40 -2.25 -0.30
C ILE A 107 6.58 -2.35 0.63
N ILE A 108 6.51 -3.30 1.56
CA ILE A 108 7.46 -3.44 2.66
C ILE A 108 8.30 -4.69 2.43
N PRO A 109 9.57 -4.54 2.00
CA PRO A 109 10.49 -5.65 1.93
C PRO A 109 10.71 -6.25 3.32
N ARG A 110 10.75 -7.57 3.40
CA ARG A 110 10.97 -8.29 4.65
C ARG A 110 12.25 -9.11 4.56
N TYR A 111 12.95 -9.22 5.69
CA TYR A 111 14.23 -9.91 5.79
C TYR A 111 14.15 -10.95 6.90
N GLU A 112 14.82 -12.09 6.72
CA GLU A 112 14.93 -13.08 7.79
C GLU A 112 15.46 -12.43 9.06
N LYS A 113 14.79 -12.70 10.19
CA LYS A 113 15.13 -12.16 11.51
C LYS A 113 14.94 -10.64 11.68
N ASP A 114 14.23 -9.97 10.76
CA ASP A 114 13.83 -8.57 10.98
C ASP A 114 12.84 -8.40 12.14
N ILE A 115 12.15 -9.48 12.49
CA ILE A 115 11.34 -9.65 13.70
C ILE A 115 11.48 -11.09 14.19
N GLU A 116 11.33 -11.34 15.49
CA GLU A 116 11.48 -12.66 16.09
C GLU A 116 10.47 -13.68 15.56
N ASP A 117 9.17 -13.31 15.51
CA ASP A 117 8.09 -14.16 14.98
C ASP A 117 7.20 -13.35 14.01
N PRO A 118 7.35 -13.52 12.70
CA PRO A 118 6.55 -12.83 11.69
C PRO A 118 5.16 -13.43 11.47
N THR A 119 4.80 -14.51 12.19
CA THR A 119 3.54 -15.23 11.97
C THR A 119 2.34 -14.31 12.07
N GLY A 120 1.54 -14.29 11.02
CA GLY A 120 0.34 -13.45 10.93
C GLY A 120 0.52 -12.21 10.04
N GLY A 121 1.73 -11.67 9.90
CA GLY A 121 2.03 -10.58 8.97
C GLY A 121 1.03 -9.44 9.03
N VAL A 122 0.31 -9.18 7.93
CA VAL A 122 -0.69 -8.09 7.82
C VAL A 122 -1.82 -8.16 8.86
N ARG A 123 -2.01 -9.29 9.53
CA ARG A 123 -3.02 -9.42 10.59
C ARG A 123 -2.71 -8.59 11.84
N PHE A 124 -1.46 -8.12 11.99
CA PHE A 124 -1.06 -7.24 13.09
C PHE A 124 -1.69 -5.83 13.03
N VAL A 125 -2.53 -5.55 12.04
CA VAL A 125 -3.44 -4.39 12.09
C VAL A 125 -4.30 -4.37 13.37
N ILE A 126 -4.53 -5.54 13.97
CA ILE A 126 -5.04 -5.71 15.34
C ILE A 126 -3.99 -6.51 16.12
N PRO A 127 -3.09 -5.89 16.87
CA PRO A 127 -1.88 -6.53 17.37
C PRO A 127 -2.11 -7.82 18.17
N HIS A 128 -3.09 -7.84 19.07
CA HIS A 128 -3.40 -9.02 19.90
C HIS A 128 -4.09 -10.16 19.13
N LYS A 129 -4.45 -9.95 17.86
CA LYS A 129 -5.05 -10.93 16.95
C LYS A 129 -4.15 -11.30 15.77
N GLY A 130 -2.97 -10.71 15.69
CA GLY A 130 -2.03 -10.94 14.61
C GLY A 130 -1.59 -12.40 14.54
N ASN A 131 -0.87 -12.86 15.55
CA ASN A 131 -0.37 -14.23 15.58
C ASN A 131 -1.49 -15.22 15.99
N TYR A 132 -2.04 -15.91 15.01
CA TYR A 132 -3.11 -16.90 15.19
C TYR A 132 -2.60 -18.29 15.61
N LYS A 133 -1.28 -18.50 15.61
CA LYS A 133 -0.64 -19.73 16.08
C LYS A 133 -0.15 -19.65 17.52
N ARG A 134 -0.27 -18.48 18.18
CA ARG A 134 0.16 -18.32 19.57
C ARG A 134 -0.61 -19.25 20.50
N PRO A 135 0.02 -19.75 21.57
CA PRO A 135 -0.68 -20.53 22.60
C PRO A 135 -1.88 -19.75 23.16
N GLY A 136 -3.02 -20.39 23.32
CA GLY A 136 -4.25 -19.77 23.84
C GLY A 136 -5.03 -18.91 22.84
N PHE A 137 -4.66 -18.88 21.57
CA PHE A 137 -5.48 -18.22 20.55
C PHE A 137 -6.77 -19.02 20.32
N ILE A 138 -7.91 -18.39 20.59
CA ILE A 138 -9.24 -18.96 20.35
C ILE A 138 -9.85 -18.29 19.12
N PRO A 139 -10.05 -19.01 18.00
CA PRO A 139 -10.75 -18.47 16.85
C PRO A 139 -12.20 -18.12 17.23
N LYS A 140 -12.64 -16.91 16.87
CA LYS A 140 -14.06 -16.57 16.95
C LYS A 140 -14.72 -16.91 15.62
N GLU A 141 -15.83 -17.64 15.65
CA GLU A 141 -16.62 -17.87 14.46
C GLU A 141 -17.13 -16.54 13.87
N ASN A 142 -16.98 -16.37 12.58
CA ASN A 142 -17.59 -15.26 11.87
C ASN A 142 -19.11 -15.51 11.81
N LYS A 143 -19.88 -14.86 12.67
CA LYS A 143 -21.33 -14.85 12.52
C LYS A 143 -21.63 -14.25 11.15
N LYS A 144 -22.40 -14.97 10.31
CA LYS A 144 -22.90 -14.44 9.04
C LYS A 144 -23.73 -13.20 9.34
N SER A 145 -23.17 -12.01 9.13
CA SER A 145 -23.94 -10.80 9.06
C SER A 145 -24.78 -10.85 7.79
N LYS A 146 -26.07 -10.63 7.90
CA LYS A 146 -26.93 -10.48 6.71
C LYS A 146 -26.36 -9.32 5.91
N VAL A 147 -26.07 -9.57 4.63
CA VAL A 147 -25.78 -8.50 3.68
C VAL A 147 -27.00 -7.60 3.71
N LYS A 148 -26.86 -6.34 4.09
CA LYS A 148 -27.92 -5.36 3.91
C LYS A 148 -27.99 -5.11 2.41
N GLU A 149 -29.10 -5.53 1.80
CA GLU A 149 -29.48 -5.18 0.43
C GLU A 149 -29.65 -3.66 0.29
#